data_723840cec4b7ee3b07b35fce53d44145
#
_entry.id   723840cec4b7ee3b07b35fce53d44145
#
_cell.length_a   1.000
_cell.length_b   1.000
_cell.length_c   1.000
_cell.angle_alpha   90.00
_cell.angle_beta   90.00
_cell.angle_gamma   90.00
#
_symmetry.space_group_name_H-M   'P 1'
#
loop_
_entity.id
_entity.type
_entity.pdbx_description
1 polymer ?
#
loop_
_entity_poly.entity_id
_entity_poly.type
_entity_poly.pdbx_seq_one_letter_code
_entity_poly.pdbx_strand_id
1 'polypeptide(L)'
;VYIKISEGVGTPDEKAKANALAAKENGLQIGYYHFGRPDKKNDNTIELDATAEAAEVKILLTDLPVADLPLMLDLEDTASFDSSLAPKEYLTWVETFLSFFFDPVNPSTNPLIYGRKEYLERKLPPTHTLGTRYKLWLSRYTDDQNKAVPAKGWNKWHIWQFSEKGVLGTNGNLDLNLKRVTD
;
A
#
# COMPACT_ATOMS: atom_id res chain seq x y z
N VAL A 1 -1.03 -8.90 -10.56
CA VAL A 1 -1.00 -7.42 -10.68
C VAL A 1 -1.68 -6.78 -9.49
N TYR A 2 -1.29 -5.53 -9.15
CA TYR A 2 -2.02 -4.69 -8.20
C TYR A 2 -2.71 -3.54 -8.93
N ILE A 3 -3.95 -3.25 -8.53
CA ILE A 3 -4.83 -2.31 -9.20
C ILE A 3 -5.24 -1.25 -8.19
N LYS A 4 -5.06 0.05 -8.53
CA LYS A 4 -5.56 1.16 -7.71
C LYS A 4 -7.08 1.08 -7.61
N ILE A 5 -7.61 1.28 -6.40
CA ILE A 5 -9.06 1.34 -6.20
C ILE A 5 -9.52 2.71 -5.73
N SER A 6 -8.68 3.42 -4.97
CA SER A 6 -9.02 4.76 -4.47
C SER A 6 -7.79 5.49 -3.95
N GLU A 7 -7.98 6.78 -3.63
CA GLU A 7 -7.01 7.67 -3.02
C GLU A 7 -7.71 8.63 -2.07
N GLY A 8 -7.28 8.66 -0.80
CA GLY A 8 -7.97 9.46 0.20
C GLY A 8 -9.45 9.12 0.32
N VAL A 9 -10.25 10.04 0.82
CA VAL A 9 -11.71 9.92 0.87
C VAL A 9 -12.32 10.53 -0.40
N GLY A 10 -13.30 9.82 -1.01
CA GLY A 10 -14.11 10.34 -2.11
C GLY A 10 -13.42 10.36 -3.48
N THR A 11 -12.31 9.64 -3.64
CA THR A 11 -11.59 9.58 -4.92
C THR A 11 -11.40 8.12 -5.38
N PRO A 12 -12.49 7.41 -5.75
CA PRO A 12 -12.39 6.07 -6.31
C PRO A 12 -11.75 6.09 -7.70
N ASP A 13 -11.04 5.01 -8.05
CA ASP A 13 -10.51 4.82 -9.41
C ASP A 13 -11.59 4.21 -10.30
N GLU A 14 -12.09 5.00 -11.25
CA GLU A 14 -13.18 4.61 -12.17
C GLU A 14 -12.80 3.41 -13.07
N LYS A 15 -11.51 3.14 -13.26
CA LYS A 15 -11.03 2.03 -14.09
C LYS A 15 -10.78 0.74 -13.28
N ALA A 16 -10.85 0.79 -11.95
CA ALA A 16 -10.51 -0.33 -11.08
C ALA A 16 -11.24 -1.63 -11.49
N LYS A 17 -12.56 -1.56 -11.66
CA LYS A 17 -13.38 -2.73 -12.00
C LYS A 17 -13.06 -3.29 -13.38
N ALA A 18 -12.92 -2.43 -14.38
CA ALA A 18 -12.59 -2.85 -15.74
C ALA A 18 -11.20 -3.49 -15.80
N ASN A 19 -10.22 -2.88 -15.13
CA ASN A 19 -8.86 -3.41 -15.05
C ASN A 19 -8.82 -4.76 -14.33
N ALA A 20 -9.59 -4.93 -13.25
CA ALA A 20 -9.65 -6.17 -12.48
C ALA A 20 -10.27 -7.32 -13.29
N LEU A 21 -11.38 -7.06 -14.00
CA LEU A 21 -12.02 -8.04 -14.87
C LEU A 21 -11.08 -8.46 -15.99
N ALA A 22 -10.48 -7.50 -16.69
CA ALA A 22 -9.54 -7.79 -17.78
C ALA A 22 -8.32 -8.58 -17.30
N ALA A 23 -7.78 -8.25 -16.12
CA ALA A 23 -6.67 -9.00 -15.55
C ALA A 23 -7.04 -10.46 -15.24
N LYS A 24 -8.20 -10.68 -14.63
CA LYS A 24 -8.72 -12.05 -14.36
C LYS A 24 -9.00 -12.83 -15.63
N GLU A 25 -9.60 -12.24 -16.65
CA GLU A 25 -9.85 -12.87 -17.94
C GLU A 25 -8.55 -13.33 -18.63
N ASN A 26 -7.45 -12.63 -18.36
CA ASN A 26 -6.11 -13.02 -18.84
C ASN A 26 -5.34 -13.92 -17.86
N GLY A 27 -6.00 -14.51 -16.86
CA GLY A 27 -5.41 -15.47 -15.94
C GLY A 27 -4.41 -14.87 -14.93
N LEU A 28 -4.44 -13.56 -14.71
CA LEU A 28 -3.56 -12.90 -13.75
C LEU A 28 -4.16 -12.95 -12.35
N GLN A 29 -3.31 -13.18 -11.36
CA GLN A 29 -3.66 -12.95 -9.96
C GLN A 29 -3.75 -11.44 -9.72
N ILE A 30 -4.83 -11.02 -9.03
CA ILE A 30 -5.07 -9.61 -8.73
C ILE A 30 -4.99 -9.32 -7.24
N GLY A 31 -4.47 -8.16 -6.92
CA GLY A 31 -4.58 -7.47 -5.65
C GLY A 31 -5.03 -6.04 -5.87
N TYR A 32 -5.46 -5.40 -4.79
CA TYR A 32 -5.88 -4.01 -4.83
C TYR A 32 -4.99 -3.15 -3.96
N TYR A 33 -4.86 -1.87 -4.32
CA TYR A 33 -4.22 -0.90 -3.45
C TYR A 33 -5.01 0.39 -3.30
N HIS A 34 -4.87 0.96 -2.13
CA HIS A 34 -5.39 2.27 -1.78
C HIS A 34 -4.23 3.22 -1.52
N PHE A 35 -4.22 4.38 -2.17
CA PHE A 35 -3.27 5.44 -1.88
C PHE A 35 -3.77 6.22 -0.65
N GLY A 36 -3.13 5.97 0.49
CA GLY A 36 -3.49 6.61 1.76
C GLY A 36 -3.12 8.08 1.78
N ARG A 37 -4.01 8.91 2.27
CA ARG A 37 -3.79 10.34 2.52
C ARG A 37 -3.88 10.68 4.00
N PRO A 38 -2.92 10.22 4.84
CA PRO A 38 -2.95 10.52 6.27
C PRO A 38 -2.97 12.02 6.53
N ASP A 39 -4.12 12.56 6.87
CA ASP A 39 -4.32 13.99 7.18
C ASP A 39 -5.42 14.22 8.24
N LYS A 40 -5.91 15.41 8.39
CA LYS A 40 -7.02 15.82 9.28
C LYS A 40 -8.01 16.69 8.53
N LYS A 41 -8.27 16.41 7.27
CA LYS A 41 -9.22 17.21 6.51
C LYS A 41 -10.61 17.16 7.11
N ASN A 42 -11.34 18.28 6.95
CA ASN A 42 -12.73 18.41 7.36
C ASN A 42 -12.98 18.33 8.88
N ASP A 43 -12.07 18.86 9.69
CA ASP A 43 -12.17 18.90 11.17
C ASP A 43 -12.27 17.52 11.84
N ASN A 44 -11.88 16.48 11.13
CA ASN A 44 -11.87 15.13 11.65
C ASN A 44 -10.67 14.90 12.57
N THR A 45 -10.82 13.96 13.49
CA THR A 45 -9.68 13.40 14.21
C THR A 45 -8.90 12.47 13.27
N ILE A 46 -7.67 12.15 13.65
CA ILE A 46 -6.83 11.22 12.89
C ILE A 46 -7.51 9.87 12.71
N GLU A 47 -8.13 9.37 13.76
CA GLU A 47 -8.85 8.10 13.76
C GLU A 47 -10.10 8.15 12.88
N LEU A 48 -10.83 9.26 12.85
CA LEU A 48 -12.01 9.42 12.00
C LEU A 48 -11.63 9.49 10.52
N ASP A 49 -10.55 10.20 10.19
CA ASP A 49 -10.02 10.29 8.83
C ASP A 49 -9.60 8.90 8.32
N ALA A 50 -8.76 8.18 9.08
CA ALA A 50 -8.34 6.82 8.76
C ALA A 50 -9.51 5.84 8.66
N THR A 51 -10.52 5.98 9.54
CA THR A 51 -11.74 5.17 9.53
C THR A 51 -12.56 5.42 8.28
N ALA A 52 -12.69 6.69 7.86
CA ALA A 52 -13.43 7.05 6.65
C ALA A 52 -12.78 6.45 5.40
N GLU A 53 -11.45 6.57 5.24
CA GLU A 53 -10.74 5.95 4.12
C GLU A 53 -10.88 4.42 4.13
N ALA A 54 -10.71 3.76 5.29
CA ALA A 54 -10.84 2.32 5.40
C ALA A 54 -12.27 1.82 5.11
N ALA A 55 -13.29 2.56 5.56
CA ALA A 55 -14.69 2.23 5.30
C ALA A 55 -15.02 2.33 3.80
N GLU A 56 -14.54 3.40 3.13
CA GLU A 56 -14.71 3.55 1.69
C GLU A 56 -14.03 2.40 0.92
N VAL A 57 -12.79 2.06 1.27
CA VAL A 57 -12.09 0.91 0.68
C VAL A 57 -12.89 -0.39 0.85
N LYS A 58 -13.47 -0.64 2.02
CA LYS A 58 -14.32 -1.82 2.24
C LYS A 58 -15.54 -1.84 1.33
N ILE A 59 -16.20 -0.70 1.16
CA ILE A 59 -17.35 -0.58 0.26
C ILE A 59 -16.93 -0.87 -1.18
N LEU A 60 -15.86 -0.24 -1.66
CA LEU A 60 -15.35 -0.45 -3.03
C LEU A 60 -15.01 -1.92 -3.30
N LEU A 61 -14.38 -2.59 -2.33
CA LEU A 61 -14.04 -4.02 -2.47
C LEU A 61 -15.26 -4.94 -2.62
N THR A 62 -16.46 -4.54 -2.19
CA THR A 62 -17.69 -5.34 -2.39
C THR A 62 -18.14 -5.38 -3.83
N ASP A 63 -17.82 -4.37 -4.62
CA ASP A 63 -18.22 -4.21 -6.03
C ASP A 63 -17.15 -4.71 -7.02
N LEU A 64 -16.00 -5.13 -6.51
CA LEU A 64 -14.86 -5.57 -7.31
C LEU A 64 -14.74 -7.10 -7.32
N PRO A 65 -14.12 -7.69 -8.37
CA PRO A 65 -13.77 -9.11 -8.35
C PRO A 65 -12.94 -9.48 -7.11
N VAL A 66 -13.18 -10.67 -6.56
CA VAL A 66 -12.44 -11.15 -5.37
C VAL A 66 -10.93 -11.13 -5.65
N ALA A 67 -10.17 -10.50 -4.76
CA ALA A 67 -8.72 -10.45 -4.84
C ALA A 67 -8.07 -11.81 -4.53
N ASP A 68 -6.98 -12.12 -5.23
CA ASP A 68 -6.13 -13.29 -4.97
C ASP A 68 -4.97 -12.95 -4.01
N LEU A 69 -4.66 -11.66 -3.90
CA LEU A 69 -3.53 -11.11 -3.15
C LEU A 69 -4.03 -10.17 -2.05
N PRO A 70 -3.28 -10.00 -0.95
CA PRO A 70 -3.65 -9.08 0.12
C PRO A 70 -3.81 -7.63 -0.37
N LEU A 71 -4.64 -6.85 0.31
CA LEU A 71 -4.72 -5.40 0.11
C LEU A 71 -3.34 -4.77 0.33
N MET A 72 -3.01 -3.71 -0.41
CA MET A 72 -1.82 -2.92 -0.18
C MET A 72 -2.24 -1.48 0.18
N LEU A 73 -1.69 -0.99 1.29
CA LEU A 73 -1.75 0.42 1.67
C LEU A 73 -0.50 1.11 1.12
N ASP A 74 -0.71 2.03 0.22
CA ASP A 74 0.32 2.83 -0.44
C ASP A 74 0.56 4.12 0.34
N LEU A 75 1.77 4.28 0.87
CA LEU A 75 2.18 5.40 1.72
C LEU A 75 3.37 6.12 1.09
N GLU A 76 3.08 7.23 0.41
CA GLU A 76 4.11 8.05 -0.22
C GLU A 76 3.69 9.53 -0.33
N ASP A 77 4.64 10.39 -0.68
CA ASP A 77 4.38 11.76 -1.06
C ASP A 77 4.25 11.87 -2.59
N THR A 78 3.51 12.85 -3.01
CA THR A 78 3.41 13.27 -4.42
C THR A 78 3.69 14.76 -4.53
N ALA A 79 3.72 15.30 -5.74
CA ALA A 79 3.86 16.74 -5.96
C ALA A 79 2.70 17.56 -5.33
N SER A 80 1.53 16.93 -5.13
CA SER A 80 0.32 17.58 -4.59
C SER A 80 -0.02 17.18 -3.16
N PHE A 81 0.66 16.19 -2.60
CA PHE A 81 0.39 15.71 -1.26
C PHE A 81 1.65 15.25 -0.53
N ASP A 82 1.87 15.80 0.66
CA ASP A 82 2.73 15.24 1.70
C ASP A 82 2.04 15.43 3.05
N SER A 83 1.89 14.36 3.80
CA SER A 83 1.24 14.42 5.11
C SER A 83 1.96 15.39 6.06
N SER A 84 1.21 16.29 6.68
CA SER A 84 1.71 17.22 7.71
C SER A 84 1.64 16.65 9.13
N LEU A 85 1.14 15.42 9.30
CA LEU A 85 1.00 14.78 10.60
C LEU A 85 2.36 14.58 11.29
N ALA A 86 2.39 14.80 12.59
CA ALA A 86 3.53 14.40 13.42
C ALA A 86 3.69 12.86 13.40
N PRO A 87 4.91 12.31 13.61
CA PRO A 87 5.15 10.88 13.46
C PRO A 87 4.23 9.96 14.28
N LYS A 88 3.86 10.35 15.49
CA LYS A 88 2.90 9.56 16.30
C LYS A 88 1.49 9.59 15.71
N GLU A 89 1.05 10.74 15.23
CA GLU A 89 -0.26 10.91 14.59
C GLU A 89 -0.33 10.11 13.29
N TYR A 90 0.75 10.15 12.50
CA TYR A 90 0.87 9.35 11.28
C TYR A 90 0.78 7.86 11.56
N LEU A 91 1.47 7.38 12.60
CA LEU A 91 1.38 5.99 13.05
C LEU A 91 -0.04 5.63 13.49
N THR A 92 -0.71 6.49 14.28
CA THR A 92 -2.10 6.29 14.70
C THR A 92 -3.01 6.14 13.49
N TRP A 93 -2.86 7.00 12.48
CA TRP A 93 -3.63 6.90 11.24
C TRP A 93 -3.42 5.54 10.54
N VAL A 94 -2.15 5.17 10.33
CA VAL A 94 -1.79 3.91 9.66
C VAL A 94 -2.32 2.69 10.41
N GLU A 95 -2.17 2.65 11.74
CA GLU A 95 -2.66 1.53 12.55
C GLU A 95 -4.19 1.46 12.57
N THR A 96 -4.87 2.60 12.61
CA THR A 96 -6.34 2.66 12.54
C THR A 96 -6.84 2.12 11.20
N PHE A 97 -6.31 2.63 10.08
CA PHE A 97 -6.68 2.14 8.74
C PHE A 97 -6.47 0.63 8.61
N LEU A 98 -5.27 0.15 8.93
CA LEU A 98 -4.90 -1.26 8.78
C LEU A 98 -5.70 -2.19 9.71
N SER A 99 -6.18 -1.71 10.86
CA SER A 99 -6.97 -2.51 11.80
C SER A 99 -8.28 -3.04 11.19
N PHE A 100 -8.82 -2.34 10.20
CA PHE A 100 -10.04 -2.75 9.48
C PHE A 100 -9.85 -3.99 8.61
N PHE A 101 -8.61 -4.32 8.25
CA PHE A 101 -8.22 -5.42 7.34
C PHE A 101 -7.31 -6.44 8.01
N PHE A 102 -7.06 -6.29 9.32
CA PHE A 102 -6.20 -7.18 10.06
C PHE A 102 -6.92 -8.49 10.42
N ASP A 103 -6.31 -9.62 10.07
CA ASP A 103 -6.76 -10.95 10.46
C ASP A 103 -5.68 -11.63 11.33
N PRO A 104 -5.92 -11.80 12.63
CA PRO A 104 -4.98 -12.46 13.54
C PRO A 104 -4.91 -13.96 13.32
N VAL A 105 -5.92 -14.56 12.69
CA VAL A 105 -6.00 -16.01 12.45
C VAL A 105 -5.29 -16.39 11.17
N ASN A 106 -5.38 -15.52 10.14
CA ASN A 106 -4.71 -15.74 8.86
C ASN A 106 -3.79 -14.57 8.49
N PRO A 107 -2.60 -14.48 9.08
CA PRO A 107 -1.66 -13.37 8.83
C PRO A 107 -1.22 -13.23 7.37
N SER A 108 -1.40 -14.25 6.54
CA SER A 108 -1.04 -14.20 5.12
C SER A 108 -1.95 -13.26 4.31
N THR A 109 -3.15 -12.98 4.81
CA THR A 109 -4.13 -12.06 4.20
C THR A 109 -4.01 -10.63 4.69
N ASN A 110 -3.17 -10.39 5.71
CA ASN A 110 -2.97 -9.04 6.24
C ASN A 110 -2.42 -8.10 5.17
N PRO A 111 -2.82 -6.83 5.18
CA PRO A 111 -2.37 -5.86 4.20
C PRO A 111 -0.84 -5.74 4.12
N LEU A 112 -0.38 -5.39 2.94
CA LEU A 112 1.01 -4.95 2.73
C LEU A 112 1.08 -3.44 2.96
N ILE A 113 2.24 -2.96 3.42
CA ILE A 113 2.56 -1.52 3.43
C ILE A 113 3.58 -1.28 2.34
N TYR A 114 3.22 -0.41 1.37
CA TYR A 114 4.13 0.06 0.33
C TYR A 114 4.67 1.43 0.69
N GLY A 115 5.93 1.67 0.35
CA GLY A 115 6.54 2.98 0.44
C GLY A 115 8.05 2.96 0.24
N ARG A 116 8.60 4.17 0.05
CA ARG A 116 10.05 4.38 0.03
C ARG A 116 10.59 4.40 1.46
N LYS A 117 11.77 3.81 1.67
CA LYS A 117 12.44 3.79 2.98
C LYS A 117 12.50 5.19 3.61
N GLU A 118 12.99 6.15 2.85
CA GLU A 118 13.22 7.51 3.33
C GLU A 118 11.93 8.20 3.74
N TYR A 119 10.82 7.94 3.03
CA TYR A 119 9.51 8.46 3.36
C TYR A 119 8.97 7.82 4.64
N LEU A 120 8.97 6.50 4.71
CA LEU A 120 8.48 5.77 5.88
C LEU A 120 9.26 6.13 7.15
N GLU A 121 10.60 6.24 7.08
CA GLU A 121 11.42 6.64 8.22
C GLU A 121 11.25 8.10 8.65
N ARG A 122 10.83 8.98 7.74
CA ARG A 122 10.48 10.37 8.04
C ARG A 122 9.11 10.49 8.70
N LYS A 123 8.15 9.67 8.30
CA LYS A 123 6.75 9.76 8.73
C LYS A 123 6.42 8.89 9.94
N LEU A 124 7.10 7.77 10.14
CA LEU A 124 6.85 6.86 11.25
C LEU A 124 7.84 7.07 12.40
N PRO A 125 7.40 6.95 13.67
CA PRO A 125 8.33 6.95 14.79
C PRO A 125 9.32 5.79 14.66
N PRO A 126 10.60 5.96 15.01
CA PRO A 126 11.61 4.90 14.85
C PRO A 126 11.36 3.66 15.72
N THR A 127 10.45 3.76 16.68
CA THR A 127 10.07 2.69 17.63
C THR A 127 8.79 1.96 17.23
N HIS A 128 8.19 2.23 16.06
CA HIS A 128 6.99 1.54 15.63
C HIS A 128 7.24 0.04 15.40
N THR A 129 6.19 -0.77 15.53
CA THR A 129 6.25 -2.23 15.41
C THR A 129 5.40 -2.78 14.27
N LEU A 130 5.10 -1.96 13.26
CA LEU A 130 4.25 -2.38 12.12
C LEU A 130 4.78 -3.64 11.43
N GLY A 131 6.11 -3.80 11.33
CA GLY A 131 6.73 -4.97 10.70
C GLY A 131 6.52 -6.31 11.43
N THR A 132 5.96 -6.31 12.65
CA THR A 132 5.54 -7.55 13.34
C THR A 132 4.21 -8.10 12.85
N ARG A 133 3.39 -7.26 12.19
CA ARG A 133 2.03 -7.58 11.74
C ARG A 133 1.84 -7.46 10.23
N TYR A 134 2.57 -6.54 9.60
CA TYR A 134 2.38 -6.17 8.19
C TYR A 134 3.68 -6.29 7.42
N LYS A 135 3.63 -6.89 6.25
CA LYS A 135 4.79 -7.08 5.38
C LYS A 135 5.10 -5.80 4.61
N LEU A 136 6.39 -5.53 4.36
CA LEU A 136 6.85 -4.36 3.60
C LEU A 136 6.95 -4.68 2.11
N TRP A 137 6.33 -3.82 1.29
CA TRP A 137 6.63 -3.67 -0.13
C TRP A 137 7.49 -2.42 -0.30
N LEU A 138 8.77 -2.63 -0.44
CA LEU A 138 9.76 -1.55 -0.51
C LEU A 138 9.86 -0.99 -1.94
N SER A 139 9.72 0.31 -2.10
CA SER A 139 10.10 1.00 -3.33
C SER A 139 11.56 1.47 -3.22
N ARG A 140 12.43 0.93 -4.08
CA ARG A 140 13.84 1.32 -4.18
C ARG A 140 14.36 0.99 -5.56
N TYR A 141 14.48 2.01 -6.42
CA TYR A 141 14.94 1.84 -7.81
C TYR A 141 16.45 1.64 -7.83
N THR A 142 16.86 0.40 -7.96
CA THR A 142 18.27 -0.04 -8.09
C THR A 142 18.27 -1.48 -8.63
N ASP A 143 19.34 -1.86 -9.32
CA ASP A 143 19.62 -3.23 -9.76
C ASP A 143 20.41 -4.03 -8.70
N ASP A 144 20.93 -3.38 -7.67
CA ASP A 144 21.69 -4.00 -6.58
C ASP A 144 20.76 -4.30 -5.39
N GLN A 145 20.44 -5.57 -5.20
CA GLN A 145 19.60 -6.05 -4.10
C GLN A 145 20.17 -5.70 -2.70
N ASN A 146 21.48 -5.55 -2.57
CA ASN A 146 22.10 -5.17 -1.30
C ASN A 146 21.74 -3.73 -0.89
N LYS A 147 21.35 -2.90 -1.85
CA LYS A 147 20.86 -1.54 -1.61
C LYS A 147 19.37 -1.47 -1.28
N ALA A 148 18.64 -2.58 -1.45
CA ALA A 148 17.22 -2.69 -1.08
C ALA A 148 17.08 -2.95 0.44
N VAL A 149 17.54 -1.98 1.24
CA VAL A 149 17.49 -2.06 2.72
C VAL A 149 16.09 -1.67 3.19
N PRO A 150 15.42 -2.52 4.00
CA PRO A 150 14.08 -2.19 4.52
C PRO A 150 14.10 -0.94 5.40
N ALA A 151 12.94 -0.29 5.52
CA ALA A 151 12.76 0.80 6.48
C ALA A 151 12.81 0.28 7.92
N LYS A 152 13.15 1.15 8.88
CA LYS A 152 13.11 0.83 10.31
C LYS A 152 11.75 0.27 10.69
N GLY A 153 11.74 -0.69 11.63
CA GLY A 153 10.53 -1.41 12.02
C GLY A 153 10.26 -2.69 11.20
N TRP A 154 10.98 -2.91 10.09
CA TRP A 154 10.97 -4.17 9.33
C TRP A 154 12.38 -4.77 9.25
N ASN A 155 12.47 -6.08 9.48
CA ASN A 155 13.73 -6.81 9.36
C ASN A 155 14.05 -7.20 7.91
N LYS A 156 13.02 -7.26 7.05
CA LYS A 156 13.14 -7.60 5.62
C LYS A 156 12.00 -6.94 4.83
N TRP A 157 12.23 -6.75 3.54
CA TRP A 157 11.13 -6.50 2.61
C TRP A 157 10.52 -7.83 2.15
N HIS A 158 9.25 -7.83 1.85
CA HIS A 158 8.53 -8.97 1.26
C HIS A 158 8.44 -8.87 -0.26
N ILE A 159 8.14 -7.66 -0.75
CA ILE A 159 8.21 -7.31 -2.16
C ILE A 159 9.14 -6.10 -2.30
N TRP A 160 9.89 -6.05 -3.38
CA TRP A 160 10.77 -4.94 -3.72
C TRP A 160 10.49 -4.48 -5.15
N GLN A 161 9.98 -3.26 -5.28
CA GLN A 161 9.87 -2.56 -6.55
C GLN A 161 11.24 -1.97 -6.89
N PHE A 162 11.89 -2.55 -7.89
CA PHE A 162 13.27 -2.20 -8.24
C PHE A 162 13.37 -1.27 -9.43
N SER A 163 12.28 -1.09 -10.19
CA SER A 163 12.22 -0.22 -11.37
C SER A 163 10.79 0.21 -11.67
N GLU A 164 10.63 1.41 -12.23
CA GLU A 164 9.41 1.94 -12.84
C GLU A 164 9.52 2.03 -14.38
N LYS A 165 10.56 1.43 -14.96
CA LYS A 165 10.91 1.53 -16.39
C LYS A 165 10.80 0.19 -17.11
N GLY A 166 9.94 -0.70 -16.63
CA GLY A 166 9.65 -1.96 -17.29
C GLY A 166 8.97 -1.73 -18.64
N VAL A 167 9.20 -2.62 -19.58
CA VAL A 167 8.56 -2.63 -20.90
C VAL A 167 7.92 -3.98 -21.14
N LEU A 168 6.65 -3.97 -21.56
CA LEU A 168 5.94 -5.17 -21.99
C LEU A 168 5.25 -4.88 -23.34
N GLY A 169 5.75 -5.50 -24.39
CA GLY A 169 5.31 -5.20 -25.76
C GLY A 169 5.58 -3.74 -26.12
N THR A 170 4.52 -3.00 -26.46
CA THR A 170 4.59 -1.56 -26.77
C THR A 170 4.38 -0.65 -25.55
N ASN A 171 4.03 -1.24 -24.40
CA ASN A 171 3.80 -0.49 -23.15
C ASN A 171 5.11 -0.33 -22.39
N GLY A 172 5.44 0.90 -22.06
CA GLY A 172 6.59 1.26 -21.23
C GLY A 172 6.14 1.79 -19.85
N ASN A 173 7.14 2.07 -19.01
CA ASN A 173 6.95 2.64 -17.67
C ASN A 173 6.10 1.73 -16.75
N LEU A 174 6.36 0.44 -16.81
CA LEU A 174 5.74 -0.54 -15.91
C LEU A 174 6.61 -0.76 -14.67
N ASP A 175 5.97 -0.89 -13.54
CA ASP A 175 6.63 -1.22 -12.28
C ASP A 175 7.09 -2.67 -12.26
N LEU A 176 8.38 -2.86 -12.06
CA LEU A 176 8.99 -4.18 -11.94
C LEU A 176 9.28 -4.51 -10.48
N ASN A 177 8.84 -5.69 -10.07
CA ASN A 177 8.87 -6.12 -8.68
C ASN A 177 9.47 -7.51 -8.52
N LEU A 178 10.21 -7.71 -7.43
CA LEU A 178 10.66 -9.02 -6.94
C LEU A 178 9.92 -9.34 -5.65
N LYS A 179 9.38 -10.55 -5.55
CA LYS A 179 8.78 -11.09 -4.33
C LYS A 179 9.71 -12.16 -3.74
N ARG A 180 9.93 -12.13 -2.43
CA ARG A 180 10.60 -13.24 -1.74
C ARG A 180 9.73 -14.48 -1.77
N VAL A 181 10.30 -15.61 -2.15
CA VAL A 181 9.59 -16.89 -2.28
C VAL A 181 9.49 -17.63 -0.94
N THR A 182 10.41 -17.33 -0.01
CA THR A 182 10.48 -17.94 1.32
C THR A 182 10.29 -16.89 2.39
N ASP A 183 9.23 -17.03 3.14
CA ASP A 183 9.01 -16.39 4.43
C ASP A 183 8.89 -17.45 5.52
#